data_25b757b55dec03af424e5902ff9e37e5
#
_entry.id   25b757b55dec03af424e5902ff9e37e5
#
_cell.length_a   1.000
_cell.length_b   1.000
_cell.length_c   1.000
_cell.angle_alpha   90.00
_cell.angle_beta   90.00
_cell.angle_gamma   90.00
#
_symmetry.space_group_name_H-M   'P 1'
#
loop_
_entity.id
_entity.type
_entity.pdbx_description
1 polymer ?
#
loop_
_entity_poly.entity_id
_entity_poly.type
_entity_poly.pdbx_seq_one_letter_code
_entity_poly.pdbx_strand_id
1 'polypeptide(L)'
;MTDPFSTSPSNTALLKETNAKTTEMDLLENKVDLYLGMLPIHNEQLSYTMLADDKWCVIVPDTSPLYQPGLKEIEKFPYPLNLLKNEKYVLTTSQSGIRKQANEFLKHLDIKADVVMESQNISTAAALARKGMGLTFLPKSALNNSELMDSYNIFYIETSIVRTRYFIAYSKEKT
;
A
#
# COMPACT_ATOMS: atom_id res chain seq x y z
N MET A 1 -27.11 9.30 21.36
CA MET A 1 -26.42 8.45 20.33
C MET A 1 -25.45 7.55 21.08
N THR A 2 -25.72 6.27 21.10
CA THR A 2 -24.81 5.30 21.71
C THR A 2 -23.61 5.12 20.78
N ASP A 3 -22.44 5.36 21.33
CA ASP A 3 -21.19 5.01 20.68
C ASP A 3 -21.24 3.52 20.27
N PRO A 4 -21.12 3.18 18.97
CA PRO A 4 -21.15 1.78 18.54
C PRO A 4 -20.00 0.95 19.14
N PHE A 5 -19.03 1.61 19.77
CA PHE A 5 -17.93 0.99 20.49
C PHE A 5 -18.07 1.09 22.02
N SER A 6 -19.14 1.73 22.53
CA SER A 6 -19.48 1.69 23.97
C SER A 6 -20.10 0.34 24.29
N THR A 7 -19.26 -0.55 24.68
CA THR A 7 -19.53 -1.96 24.61
C THR A 7 -20.11 -2.55 25.87
N SER A 8 -21.09 -3.38 25.70
CA SER A 8 -21.24 -4.52 26.61
C SER A 8 -19.94 -5.36 26.58
N PRO A 9 -19.48 -5.94 27.70
CA PRO A 9 -18.26 -6.74 27.77
C PRO A 9 -18.17 -7.94 26.81
N SER A 10 -19.27 -8.26 26.10
CA SER A 10 -19.36 -9.36 25.16
C SER A 10 -18.98 -9.02 23.70
N ASN A 11 -18.74 -7.73 23.37
CA ASN A 11 -18.39 -7.35 22.00
C ASN A 11 -16.87 -7.40 21.81
N THR A 12 -16.41 -8.47 21.18
CA THR A 12 -15.01 -8.66 20.78
C THR A 12 -14.90 -8.56 19.27
N ALA A 13 -14.07 -7.65 18.77
CA ALA A 13 -13.69 -7.63 17.37
C ALA A 13 -12.52 -8.57 17.16
N LEU A 14 -12.66 -9.49 16.19
CA LEU A 14 -11.59 -10.39 15.76
C LEU A 14 -11.07 -9.94 14.41
N LEU A 15 -9.78 -9.64 14.35
CA LEU A 15 -9.11 -9.27 13.11
C LEU A 15 -8.60 -10.53 12.41
N LYS A 16 -9.01 -10.72 11.14
CA LYS A 16 -8.49 -11.75 10.25
C LYS A 16 -7.79 -11.08 9.09
N GLU A 17 -6.54 -11.39 8.88
CA GLU A 17 -5.74 -10.88 7.77
C GLU A 17 -5.51 -11.98 6.73
N THR A 18 -5.93 -11.74 5.49
CA THR A 18 -5.76 -12.65 4.35
C THR A 18 -5.80 -11.86 3.04
N ASN A 19 -5.70 -12.53 1.90
CA ASN A 19 -5.79 -11.87 0.61
C ASN A 19 -7.22 -11.42 0.28
N ALA A 20 -7.36 -10.45 -0.64
CA ALA A 20 -8.65 -9.86 -1.01
C ALA A 20 -9.67 -10.89 -1.48
N LYS A 21 -9.27 -11.84 -2.33
CA LYS A 21 -10.18 -12.88 -2.86
C LYS A 21 -10.78 -13.74 -1.76
N THR A 22 -9.95 -14.21 -0.83
CA THR A 22 -10.39 -14.99 0.31
C THR A 22 -11.30 -14.17 1.22
N THR A 23 -10.97 -12.92 1.48
CA THR A 23 -11.78 -12.03 2.33
C THR A 23 -13.16 -11.76 1.72
N GLU A 24 -13.23 -11.51 0.42
CA GLU A 24 -14.51 -11.32 -0.27
C GLU A 24 -15.40 -12.57 -0.17
N MET A 25 -14.82 -13.76 -0.32
CA MET A 25 -15.54 -15.02 -0.14
C MET A 25 -16.01 -15.22 1.31
N ASP A 26 -15.13 -14.95 2.27
CA ASP A 26 -15.46 -15.06 3.70
C ASP A 26 -16.61 -14.10 4.09
N LEU A 27 -16.64 -12.91 3.49
CA LEU A 27 -17.71 -11.95 3.71
C LEU A 27 -19.05 -12.44 3.13
N LEU A 28 -19.05 -13.02 1.92
CA LEU A 28 -20.24 -13.59 1.30
C LEU A 28 -20.76 -14.81 2.07
N GLU A 29 -19.87 -15.62 2.61
CA GLU A 29 -20.19 -16.81 3.39
C GLU A 29 -20.52 -16.49 4.86
N ASN A 30 -20.57 -15.21 5.23
CA ASN A 30 -20.83 -14.74 6.61
C ASN A 30 -19.80 -15.24 7.64
N LYS A 31 -18.59 -15.54 7.22
CA LYS A 31 -17.46 -15.89 8.10
C LYS A 31 -16.84 -14.66 8.73
N VAL A 32 -16.97 -13.51 8.08
CA VAL A 32 -16.61 -12.19 8.58
C VAL A 32 -17.76 -11.23 8.35
N ASP A 33 -17.83 -10.19 9.17
CA ASP A 33 -18.93 -9.21 9.11
C ASP A 33 -18.60 -7.99 8.24
N LEU A 34 -17.34 -7.59 8.23
CA LEU A 34 -16.83 -6.43 7.50
C LEU A 34 -15.50 -6.76 6.83
N TYR A 35 -15.26 -6.13 5.71
CA TYR A 35 -13.98 -6.20 5.02
C TYR A 35 -13.43 -4.79 4.80
N LEU A 36 -12.27 -4.52 5.39
CA LEU A 36 -11.48 -3.32 5.13
C LEU A 36 -10.44 -3.66 4.07
N GLY A 37 -10.54 -3.03 2.93
CA GLY A 37 -9.68 -3.34 1.79
C GLY A 37 -9.33 -2.14 0.93
N MET A 38 -8.64 -2.44 -0.14
CA MET A 38 -8.19 -1.48 -1.14
C MET A 38 -8.85 -1.81 -2.48
N LEU A 39 -9.39 -0.80 -3.16
CA LEU A 39 -10.00 -1.02 -4.49
C LEU A 39 -8.98 -1.57 -5.50
N PRO A 40 -9.44 -2.37 -6.46
CA PRO A 40 -10.84 -2.67 -6.79
C PRO A 40 -11.43 -3.80 -5.92
N ILE A 41 -12.75 -3.74 -5.71
CA ILE A 41 -13.51 -4.87 -5.19
C ILE A 41 -13.95 -5.74 -6.38
N HIS A 42 -13.87 -7.07 -6.26
CA HIS A 42 -14.06 -7.97 -7.39
C HIS A 42 -15.45 -8.61 -7.43
N ASN A 43 -16.16 -8.60 -6.31
CA ASN A 43 -17.47 -9.25 -6.22
C ASN A 43 -18.60 -8.23 -6.17
N GLU A 44 -19.47 -8.26 -7.18
CA GLU A 44 -20.60 -7.33 -7.33
C GLU A 44 -21.71 -7.53 -6.30
N GLN A 45 -21.72 -8.65 -5.58
CA GLN A 45 -22.70 -8.91 -4.50
C GLN A 45 -22.35 -8.20 -3.21
N LEU A 46 -21.18 -7.58 -3.13
CA LEU A 46 -20.76 -6.79 -1.99
C LEU A 46 -21.11 -5.32 -2.20
N SER A 47 -21.53 -4.68 -1.12
CA SER A 47 -21.63 -3.23 -1.02
C SER A 47 -20.42 -2.68 -0.31
N TYR A 48 -20.01 -1.47 -0.66
CA TYR A 48 -18.90 -0.83 0.03
C TYR A 48 -19.10 0.68 0.17
N THR A 49 -18.42 1.24 1.16
CA THR A 49 -18.33 2.68 1.39
C THR A 49 -16.86 3.09 1.34
N MET A 50 -16.58 4.18 0.66
CA MET A 50 -15.22 4.74 0.62
C MET A 50 -14.83 5.32 1.97
N LEU A 51 -13.63 4.99 2.43
CA LEU A 51 -13.05 5.50 3.66
C LEU A 51 -12.06 6.62 3.41
N ALA A 52 -11.09 6.41 2.53
CA ALA A 52 -10.03 7.36 2.30
C ALA A 52 -9.32 7.13 0.95
N ASP A 53 -8.79 8.21 0.41
CA ASP A 53 -7.74 8.17 -0.61
C ASP A 53 -6.37 8.28 0.08
N ASP A 54 -5.35 7.65 -0.48
CA ASP A 54 -4.00 7.70 0.04
C ASP A 54 -2.99 8.10 -1.05
N LYS A 55 -1.87 8.66 -0.62
CA LYS A 55 -0.78 9.02 -1.53
C LYS A 55 0.08 7.80 -1.84
N TRP A 56 0.50 7.70 -3.10
CA TRP A 56 1.47 6.73 -3.57
C TRP A 56 2.87 7.26 -3.31
N CYS A 57 3.70 6.50 -2.59
CA CYS A 57 5.03 6.92 -2.19
C CYS A 57 6.12 5.97 -2.70
N VAL A 58 7.32 6.49 -2.78
CA VAL A 58 8.54 5.75 -3.06
C VAL A 58 9.58 6.02 -1.97
N ILE A 59 10.22 4.97 -1.48
CA ILE A 59 11.39 5.07 -0.61
C ILE A 59 12.63 5.02 -1.51
N VAL A 60 13.49 6.03 -1.37
CA VAL A 60 14.74 6.19 -2.12
C VAL A 60 15.91 6.15 -1.15
N PRO A 61 16.70 5.07 -1.12
CA PRO A 61 17.85 4.98 -0.24
C PRO A 61 19.01 5.87 -0.68
N ASP A 62 19.95 6.13 0.22
CA ASP A 62 21.14 6.91 -0.04
C ASP A 62 22.11 6.26 -1.05
N THR A 63 21.91 5.00 -1.36
CA THR A 63 22.63 4.30 -2.43
C THR A 63 22.13 4.65 -3.84
N SER A 64 20.97 5.31 -3.96
CA SER A 64 20.41 5.75 -5.22
C SER A 64 20.90 7.15 -5.61
N PRO A 65 21.18 7.40 -6.89
CA PRO A 65 21.52 8.75 -7.36
C PRO A 65 20.34 9.75 -7.24
N LEU A 66 19.14 9.27 -6.98
CA LEU A 66 17.95 10.10 -6.76
C LEU A 66 17.81 10.57 -5.30
N TYR A 67 18.67 10.11 -4.43
CA TYR A 67 18.68 10.52 -3.02
C TYR A 67 19.07 11.99 -2.85
N GLN A 68 18.36 12.70 -1.98
CA GLN A 68 18.66 14.08 -1.61
C GLN A 68 19.06 14.17 -0.13
N PRO A 69 20.31 14.51 0.18
CA PRO A 69 20.74 14.69 1.57
C PRO A 69 19.99 15.83 2.27
N GLY A 70 19.74 15.67 3.56
CA GLY A 70 19.16 16.71 4.40
C GLY A 70 17.64 16.82 4.38
N LEU A 71 16.94 16.02 3.57
CA LEU A 71 15.48 15.96 3.53
C LEU A 71 14.97 15.20 4.75
N LYS A 72 14.09 15.83 5.54
CA LYS A 72 13.53 15.26 6.78
C LYS A 72 12.03 14.95 6.70
N GLU A 73 11.37 15.42 5.65
CA GLU A 73 9.93 15.28 5.46
C GLU A 73 9.61 14.62 4.13
N ILE A 74 8.40 14.10 4.03
CA ILE A 74 7.89 13.53 2.77
C ILE A 74 7.59 14.68 1.82
N GLU A 75 8.27 14.71 0.70
CA GLU A 75 8.07 15.71 -0.33
C GLU A 75 7.64 15.07 -1.66
N LYS A 76 7.22 15.90 -2.60
CA LYS A 76 6.92 15.46 -3.96
C LYS A 76 8.19 14.95 -4.64
N PHE A 77 8.09 13.83 -5.37
CA PHE A 77 9.17 13.31 -6.18
C PHE A 77 9.64 14.39 -7.17
N PRO A 78 10.90 14.86 -7.06
CA PRO A 78 11.33 16.09 -7.74
C PRO A 78 11.89 15.86 -9.15
N TYR A 79 11.99 14.60 -9.57
CA TYR A 79 12.63 14.24 -10.83
C TYR A 79 11.63 13.81 -11.90
N PRO A 80 12.01 13.83 -13.19
CA PRO A 80 11.25 13.15 -14.23
C PRO A 80 11.10 11.65 -13.89
N LEU A 81 9.89 11.13 -14.04
CA LEU A 81 9.57 9.74 -13.66
C LEU A 81 10.36 8.69 -14.47
N ASN A 82 10.81 9.05 -15.68
CA ASN A 82 11.62 8.15 -16.50
C ASN A 82 12.99 7.80 -15.88
N LEU A 83 13.49 8.59 -14.93
CA LEU A 83 14.73 8.26 -14.21
C LEU A 83 14.60 7.01 -13.34
N LEU A 84 13.40 6.61 -12.99
CA LEU A 84 13.12 5.37 -12.25
C LEU A 84 13.56 4.11 -13.02
N LYS A 85 13.77 4.18 -14.32
CA LYS A 85 14.22 3.05 -15.15
C LYS A 85 15.62 2.53 -14.80
N ASN A 86 16.45 3.37 -14.19
CA ASN A 86 17.85 3.03 -13.87
C ASN A 86 18.02 2.47 -12.46
N GLU A 87 16.94 2.29 -11.73
CA GLU A 87 16.94 1.91 -10.33
C GLU A 87 16.77 0.41 -10.13
N LYS A 88 17.26 -0.06 -8.99
CA LYS A 88 16.99 -1.40 -8.47
C LYS A 88 15.80 -1.33 -7.51
N TYR A 89 15.04 -2.42 -7.44
CA TYR A 89 13.82 -2.46 -6.67
C TYR A 89 13.77 -3.61 -5.69
N VAL A 90 13.24 -3.33 -4.51
CA VAL A 90 12.76 -4.33 -3.55
C VAL A 90 11.24 -4.23 -3.54
N LEU A 91 10.54 -5.23 -4.03
CA LEU A 91 9.09 -5.19 -4.18
C LEU A 91 8.42 -6.30 -3.38
N THR A 92 7.13 -6.14 -3.14
CA THR A 92 6.32 -7.24 -2.61
C THR A 92 6.09 -8.30 -3.68
N THR A 93 5.71 -9.51 -3.26
CA THR A 93 5.45 -10.61 -4.20
C THR A 93 4.21 -10.35 -5.06
N SER A 94 4.07 -11.09 -6.16
CA SER A 94 3.05 -10.90 -7.18
C SER A 94 1.60 -10.98 -6.68
N GLN A 95 1.37 -11.62 -5.53
CA GLN A 95 0.03 -11.74 -4.91
C GLN A 95 -0.42 -10.46 -4.18
N SER A 96 0.49 -9.55 -3.92
CA SER A 96 0.22 -8.31 -3.20
C SER A 96 -0.51 -7.29 -4.08
N GLY A 97 -1.51 -6.62 -3.53
CA GLY A 97 -2.16 -5.48 -4.20
C GLY A 97 -1.20 -4.31 -4.44
N ILE A 98 -0.27 -4.06 -3.52
CA ILE A 98 0.79 -3.05 -3.67
C ILE A 98 1.71 -3.41 -4.85
N ARG A 99 2.06 -4.70 -5.01
CA ARG A 99 2.88 -5.13 -6.16
C ARG A 99 2.14 -4.93 -7.48
N LYS A 100 0.86 -5.21 -7.53
CA LYS A 100 0.05 -4.97 -8.74
C LYS A 100 0.03 -3.50 -9.12
N GLN A 101 -0.11 -2.61 -8.14
CA GLN A 101 -0.04 -1.16 -8.34
C GLN A 101 1.35 -0.73 -8.84
N ALA A 102 2.42 -1.24 -8.24
CA ALA A 102 3.78 -0.95 -8.67
C ALA A 102 4.04 -1.40 -10.12
N ASN A 103 3.59 -2.61 -10.47
CA ASN A 103 3.71 -3.13 -11.82
C ASN A 103 2.95 -2.28 -12.84
N GLU A 104 1.73 -1.87 -12.53
CA GLU A 104 0.92 -1.02 -13.39
C GLU A 104 1.57 0.35 -13.60
N PHE A 105 2.05 0.95 -12.53
CA PHE A 105 2.77 2.22 -12.57
C PHE A 105 4.02 2.17 -13.45
N LEU A 106 4.89 1.19 -13.22
CA LEU A 106 6.12 1.02 -14.00
C LEU A 106 5.85 0.66 -15.45
N LYS A 107 4.84 -0.17 -15.71
CA LYS A 107 4.40 -0.51 -17.07
C LYS A 107 3.93 0.71 -17.85
N HIS A 108 3.18 1.60 -17.20
CA HIS A 108 2.71 2.83 -17.84
C HIS A 108 3.85 3.77 -18.22
N LEU A 109 4.93 3.74 -17.46
CA LEU A 109 6.16 4.48 -17.75
C LEU A 109 7.09 3.76 -18.72
N ASP A 110 6.70 2.60 -19.25
CA ASP A 110 7.52 1.72 -20.08
C ASP A 110 8.84 1.32 -19.39
N ILE A 111 8.76 1.06 -18.09
CA ILE A 111 9.89 0.65 -17.26
C ILE A 111 9.81 -0.84 -16.94
N LYS A 112 10.84 -1.58 -17.35
CA LYS A 112 11.06 -2.93 -16.87
C LYS A 112 11.87 -2.87 -15.57
N ALA A 113 11.24 -3.23 -14.47
CA ALA A 113 11.88 -3.16 -13.15
C ALA A 113 13.02 -4.18 -13.02
N ASP A 114 14.17 -3.73 -12.54
CA ASP A 114 15.24 -4.59 -12.03
C ASP A 114 14.94 -4.93 -10.57
N VAL A 115 14.18 -6.00 -10.35
CA VAL A 115 13.76 -6.45 -9.02
C VAL A 115 14.85 -7.33 -8.44
N VAL A 116 15.61 -6.80 -7.50
CA VAL A 116 16.74 -7.50 -6.85
C VAL A 116 16.29 -8.34 -5.65
N MET A 117 15.13 -8.06 -5.09
CA MET A 117 14.58 -8.80 -3.95
C MET A 117 13.06 -8.69 -3.89
N GLU A 118 12.41 -9.75 -3.43
CA GLU A 118 10.98 -9.79 -3.18
C GLU A 118 10.68 -10.20 -1.74
N SER A 119 9.61 -9.64 -1.16
CA SER A 119 9.11 -10.00 0.17
C SER A 119 7.60 -10.14 0.15
N GLN A 120 7.05 -11.05 0.92
CA GLN A 120 5.60 -11.15 1.12
C GLN A 120 5.03 -10.00 1.94
N ASN A 121 5.88 -9.28 2.67
CA ASN A 121 5.49 -8.24 3.61
C ASN A 121 6.05 -6.89 3.19
N ILE A 122 5.16 -5.89 3.06
CA ILE A 122 5.55 -4.52 2.68
C ILE A 122 6.46 -3.87 3.73
N SER A 123 6.29 -4.16 5.01
CA SER A 123 7.15 -3.61 6.05
C SER A 123 8.58 -4.13 5.92
N THR A 124 8.76 -5.38 5.53
CA THR A 124 10.08 -5.97 5.24
C THR A 124 10.69 -5.33 3.99
N ALA A 125 9.94 -5.20 2.90
CA ALA A 125 10.40 -4.55 1.68
C ALA A 125 10.83 -3.10 1.96
N ALA A 126 10.04 -2.35 2.73
CA ALA A 126 10.36 -0.99 3.14
C ALA A 126 11.63 -0.92 3.99
N ALA A 127 11.80 -1.83 4.96
CA ALA A 127 13.01 -1.89 5.79
C ALA A 127 14.27 -2.17 4.95
N LEU A 128 14.18 -3.09 3.99
CA LEU A 128 15.30 -3.40 3.08
C LEU A 128 15.63 -2.22 2.16
N ALA A 129 14.62 -1.51 1.66
CA ALA A 129 14.83 -0.30 0.86
C ALA A 129 15.55 0.78 1.67
N ARG A 130 15.14 1.02 2.93
CA ARG A 130 15.81 1.97 3.83
C ARG A 130 17.28 1.62 4.10
N LYS A 131 17.62 0.34 4.02
CA LYS A 131 18.99 -0.17 4.20
C LYS A 131 19.83 -0.16 2.90
N GLY A 132 19.34 0.40 1.82
CA GLY A 132 20.11 0.59 0.62
C GLY A 132 19.95 -0.50 -0.44
N MET A 133 19.04 -1.44 -0.28
CA MET A 133 18.89 -2.58 -1.20
C MET A 133 18.23 -2.20 -2.54
N GLY A 134 17.51 -1.09 -2.58
CA GLY A 134 16.78 -0.63 -3.77
C GLY A 134 15.61 0.25 -3.39
N LEU A 135 14.87 0.73 -4.38
CA LEU A 135 13.64 1.49 -4.17
C LEU A 135 12.48 0.54 -3.86
N THR A 136 11.50 1.03 -3.13
CA THR A 136 10.20 0.34 -3.02
C THR A 136 9.06 1.35 -3.07
N PHE A 137 7.90 0.89 -3.55
CA PHE A 137 6.68 1.68 -3.60
C PHE A 137 5.69 1.21 -2.54
N LEU A 138 4.98 2.14 -1.94
CA LEU A 138 3.94 1.82 -0.96
C LEU A 138 2.98 3.02 -0.78
N PRO A 139 1.75 2.79 -0.32
CA PRO A 139 0.88 3.88 0.09
C PRO A 139 1.42 4.56 1.36
N LYS A 140 1.18 5.83 1.51
CA LYS A 140 1.64 6.63 2.67
C LYS A 140 1.21 6.02 4.00
N SER A 141 0.00 5.46 4.07
CA SER A 141 -0.52 4.82 5.28
C SER A 141 0.28 3.61 5.75
N ALA A 142 1.06 2.99 4.86
CA ALA A 142 1.95 1.88 5.21
C ALA A 142 3.29 2.34 5.82
N LEU A 143 3.52 3.65 5.88
CA LEU A 143 4.72 4.22 6.47
C LEU A 143 4.57 4.35 7.99
N ASN A 144 5.66 4.08 8.72
CA ASN A 144 5.71 4.34 10.14
C ASN A 144 6.12 5.81 10.37
N ASN A 145 5.29 6.59 11.07
CA ASN A 145 5.49 8.02 11.29
C ASN A 145 6.63 8.38 12.26
N SER A 146 7.26 7.41 12.89
CA SER A 146 8.24 7.63 13.97
C SER A 146 9.72 7.55 13.51
N GLU A 147 9.99 7.39 12.22
CA GLU A 147 11.35 7.19 11.74
C GLU A 147 12.02 8.49 11.28
N LEU A 148 13.27 8.67 11.72
CA LEU A 148 14.14 9.70 11.20
C LEU A 148 14.66 9.28 9.81
N MET A 149 14.47 10.11 8.81
CA MET A 149 14.95 9.87 7.44
C MET A 149 16.41 10.32 7.29
N ASP A 150 17.36 9.57 7.88
CA ASP A 150 18.77 9.95 7.85
C ASP A 150 19.54 9.39 6.64
N SER A 151 19.14 8.21 6.14
CA SER A 151 19.83 7.50 5.05
C SER A 151 18.89 7.13 3.88
N TYR A 152 17.73 7.72 3.82
CA TYR A 152 16.76 7.54 2.74
C TYR A 152 15.81 8.73 2.66
N ASN A 153 15.21 8.89 1.50
CA ASN A 153 14.09 9.83 1.32
C ASN A 153 12.79 9.06 1.13
N ILE A 154 11.69 9.71 1.45
CA ILE A 154 10.36 9.29 1.05
C ILE A 154 9.76 10.41 0.21
N PHE A 155 9.40 10.08 -1.03
CA PHE A 155 8.70 10.99 -1.91
C PHE A 155 7.30 10.49 -2.21
N TYR A 156 6.33 11.40 -2.25
CA TYR A 156 5.04 11.05 -2.85
C TYR A 156 5.09 11.32 -4.36
N ILE A 157 4.38 10.49 -5.10
CA ILE A 157 4.30 10.58 -6.55
C ILE A 157 2.88 11.03 -6.92
N GLU A 158 2.76 12.19 -7.56
CA GLU A 158 1.50 12.60 -8.16
C GLU A 158 1.30 11.85 -9.46
N THR A 159 0.29 10.99 -9.49
CA THR A 159 -0.04 10.19 -10.64
C THR A 159 -1.52 9.87 -10.67
N SER A 160 -2.10 9.83 -11.87
CA SER A 160 -3.45 9.31 -12.10
C SER A 160 -3.46 7.80 -12.39
N ILE A 161 -2.28 7.19 -12.55
CA ILE A 161 -2.12 5.79 -12.92
C ILE A 161 -2.44 4.87 -11.74
N VAL A 162 -1.92 5.22 -10.56
CA VAL A 162 -2.13 4.48 -9.32
C VAL A 162 -2.89 5.36 -8.35
N ARG A 163 -4.02 4.87 -7.91
CA ARG A 163 -4.83 5.53 -6.90
C ARG A 163 -5.17 4.54 -5.81
N THR A 164 -4.61 4.75 -4.63
CA THR A 164 -4.88 3.93 -3.47
C THR A 164 -6.13 4.44 -2.77
N ARG A 165 -7.22 3.68 -2.86
CA ARG A 165 -8.51 4.00 -2.25
C ARG A 165 -8.93 2.88 -1.33
N TYR A 166 -9.11 3.19 -0.06
CA TYR A 166 -9.58 2.25 0.95
C TYR A 166 -11.09 2.27 1.03
N PHE A 167 -11.66 1.11 1.26
CA PHE A 167 -13.09 0.92 1.45
C PHE A 167 -13.38 0.03 2.64
N ILE A 168 -14.62 0.11 3.13
CA ILE A 168 -15.22 -0.89 4.01
C ILE A 168 -16.37 -1.55 3.25
N ALA A 169 -16.37 -2.87 3.18
CA ALA A 169 -17.38 -3.64 2.48
C ALA A 169 -18.19 -4.52 3.43
N TYR A 170 -19.40 -4.83 3.03
CA TYR A 170 -20.34 -5.70 3.71
C TYR A 170 -21.22 -6.43 2.70
N SER A 171 -21.84 -7.54 3.13
CA SER A 171 -22.77 -8.28 2.30
C SER A 171 -24.08 -7.50 2.13
N LYS A 172 -24.60 -7.41 0.90
CA LYS A 172 -25.89 -6.77 0.60
C LYS A 172 -27.07 -7.42 1.33
N GLU A 173 -26.95 -8.70 1.69
CA GLU A 173 -27.99 -9.44 2.40
C GLU A 173 -28.12 -9.03 3.88
N LYS A 174 -27.15 -8.32 4.44
CA LYS A 174 -27.16 -7.84 5.83
C LYS A 174 -27.72 -6.43 6.01
N THR A 175 -28.16 -5.82 4.95
CA THR A 175 -28.87 -4.55 5.01
C THR A 175 -30.39 -4.78 5.06
#